data_4e210f1a9e907645f22a0112f26e9c90
#
_entry.id   4e210f1a9e907645f22a0112f26e9c90
#
_cell.length_a   1.000
_cell.length_b   1.000
_cell.length_c   1.000
_cell.angle_alpha   90.00
_cell.angle_beta   90.00
_cell.angle_gamma   90.00
#
_symmetry.space_group_name_H-M   'P 1'
#
loop_
_entity.id
_entity.type
_entity.pdbx_description
1 polymer ?
#
loop_
_entity_poly.entity_id
_entity_poly.type
_entity_poly.pdbx_seq_one_letter_code
_entity_poly.pdbx_strand_id
1 'polypeptide(L)'
;MPRSLDQARDAAPLPEYMNGISSYSMWWIILHRDWYLHRGNIAYLREQRTYLRGLLEQLMSRVRGGREALDGWRFLDWSTEGKPGAVDAGLQALLVMSLEAGAELSVLLEDESTAARCRATAAGLKRHIPRAEGSKQATALQALAGMVDAHRANEILSVQGAAGFSTFYGYYILQAKALAGDYDGALANIRDYWGGMLDLGATSFWEDFDLAWLDNAARIDELVPAGKVDVHASYGRHVYKGLRMSLAHGWASGPTAWLTQHVLRVHVLEPGARVIRIEPNLADLSFVEGTFPTPHGVVEIKHTRDPGGKISSTVKAPDGVRIVMGEQARSH
;
A
#
# COMPACT_ATOMS: atom_id res chain seq x y z
N MET A 1 -14.16 -1.69 9.37
CA MET A 1 -12.75 -2.13 9.44
C MET A 1 -12.40 -2.83 10.76
N PRO A 2 -12.67 -2.34 11.99
CA PRO A 2 -12.39 -3.13 13.22
C PRO A 2 -12.94 -4.56 13.16
N ARG A 3 -14.21 -4.75 12.85
CA ARG A 3 -14.80 -6.09 12.73
C ARG A 3 -14.07 -7.04 11.78
N SER A 4 -13.56 -6.54 10.65
CA SER A 4 -12.80 -7.37 9.70
C SER A 4 -11.42 -7.74 10.26
N LEU A 5 -10.77 -6.82 11.00
CA LEU A 5 -9.51 -7.10 11.67
C LEU A 5 -9.68 -8.09 12.83
N ASP A 6 -10.78 -7.96 13.59
CA ASP A 6 -11.11 -8.89 14.67
C ASP A 6 -11.43 -10.29 14.10
N GLN A 7 -12.22 -10.36 13.03
CA GLN A 7 -12.53 -11.61 12.37
C GLN A 7 -11.27 -12.31 11.83
N ALA A 8 -10.33 -11.56 11.23
CA ALA A 8 -9.08 -12.11 10.75
C ALA A 8 -8.21 -12.65 11.91
N ARG A 9 -8.16 -11.95 13.03
CA ARG A 9 -7.50 -12.39 14.26
C ARG A 9 -8.13 -13.66 14.81
N ASP A 10 -9.45 -13.65 14.97
CA ASP A 10 -10.19 -14.75 15.61
C ASP A 10 -10.18 -16.03 14.77
N ALA A 11 -10.05 -15.88 13.45
CA ALA A 11 -9.90 -17.01 12.51
C ALA A 11 -8.46 -17.58 12.47
N ALA A 12 -7.49 -16.91 13.09
CA ALA A 12 -6.08 -17.33 13.10
C ALA A 12 -5.50 -17.22 14.53
N PRO A 13 -5.94 -18.06 15.47
CA PRO A 13 -5.33 -18.11 16.80
C PRO A 13 -3.85 -18.48 16.70
N LEU A 14 -3.02 -17.80 17.50
CA LEU A 14 -1.58 -18.08 17.49
C LEU A 14 -1.28 -19.54 17.90
N PRO A 15 -0.35 -20.22 17.23
CA PRO A 15 0.65 -19.69 16.30
C PRO A 15 0.26 -19.70 14.81
N GLU A 16 -0.99 -19.82 14.47
CA GLU A 16 -1.43 -19.84 13.08
C GLU A 16 -1.31 -18.45 12.44
N TYR A 17 -1.04 -18.43 11.13
CA TYR A 17 -1.08 -17.20 10.33
C TYR A 17 -2.46 -16.99 9.71
N MET A 18 -2.86 -15.74 9.52
CA MET A 18 -4.09 -15.39 8.85
C MET A 18 -4.17 -16.04 7.48
N ASN A 19 -5.21 -16.86 7.27
CA ASN A 19 -5.38 -17.69 6.08
C ASN A 19 -4.18 -18.62 5.77
N GLY A 20 -3.37 -18.99 6.78
CA GLY A 20 -2.14 -19.76 6.62
C GLY A 20 -0.98 -18.99 5.96
N ILE A 21 -1.13 -17.70 5.74
CA ILE A 21 -0.22 -16.84 4.98
C ILE A 21 0.52 -15.87 5.92
N SER A 22 1.84 -16.02 6.04
CA SER A 22 2.64 -15.21 6.96
C SER A 22 2.58 -13.69 6.63
N SER A 23 2.56 -13.32 5.34
CA SER A 23 2.44 -11.92 4.94
C SER A 23 1.12 -11.27 5.36
N TYR A 24 0.02 -12.02 5.42
CA TYR A 24 -1.27 -11.47 5.84
C TYR A 24 -1.27 -11.08 7.32
N SER A 25 -0.63 -11.87 8.16
CA SER A 25 -0.43 -11.51 9.58
C SER A 25 0.47 -10.29 9.76
N MET A 26 1.47 -10.10 8.89
CA MET A 26 2.30 -8.90 8.88
C MET A 26 1.49 -7.65 8.46
N TRP A 27 0.66 -7.77 7.43
CA TRP A 27 -0.25 -6.70 7.01
C TRP A 27 -1.26 -6.33 8.11
N TRP A 28 -1.74 -7.27 8.88
CA TRP A 28 -2.64 -7.01 10.01
C TRP A 28 -2.04 -6.03 11.02
N ILE A 29 -0.73 -6.14 11.32
CA ILE A 29 -0.02 -5.21 12.21
C ILE A 29 0.04 -3.81 11.59
N ILE A 30 0.44 -3.71 10.32
CA ILE A 30 0.55 -2.44 9.59
C ILE A 30 -0.81 -1.75 9.51
N LEU A 31 -1.86 -2.50 9.20
CA LEU A 31 -3.24 -1.98 9.14
C LEU A 31 -3.75 -1.44 10.49
N HIS A 32 -3.32 -2.02 11.62
CA HIS A 32 -3.67 -1.48 12.94
C HIS A 32 -3.01 -0.14 13.21
N ARG A 33 -1.73 0.03 12.83
CA ARG A 33 -1.03 1.31 12.93
C ARG A 33 -1.73 2.37 12.10
N ASP A 34 -1.99 2.08 10.82
CA ASP A 34 -2.61 3.01 9.89
C ASP A 34 -4.04 3.37 10.34
N TRP A 35 -4.81 2.36 10.77
CA TRP A 35 -6.15 2.58 11.30
C TRP A 35 -6.14 3.46 12.55
N TYR A 36 -5.19 3.22 13.48
CA TYR A 36 -5.06 4.03 14.69
C TYR A 36 -4.70 5.49 14.35
N LEU A 37 -3.78 5.71 13.42
CA LEU A 37 -3.42 7.05 12.96
C LEU A 37 -4.65 7.82 12.45
N HIS A 38 -5.49 7.16 11.66
CA HIS A 38 -6.68 7.79 11.09
C HIS A 38 -7.85 7.92 12.09
N ARG A 39 -7.99 7.06 13.09
CA ARG A 39 -9.16 6.99 13.97
C ARG A 39 -8.89 7.38 15.41
N GLY A 40 -7.69 7.23 15.92
CA GLY A 40 -7.28 7.61 17.27
C GLY A 40 -7.92 6.80 18.40
N ASN A 41 -8.56 5.67 18.09
CA ASN A 41 -9.25 4.87 19.10
C ASN A 41 -8.28 3.96 19.87
N ILE A 42 -7.71 4.47 20.96
CA ILE A 42 -6.77 3.72 21.79
C ILE A 42 -7.44 2.56 22.56
N ALA A 43 -8.74 2.67 22.88
CA ALA A 43 -9.46 1.61 23.56
C ALA A 43 -9.50 0.34 22.70
N TYR A 44 -9.86 0.47 21.42
CA TYR A 44 -9.82 -0.65 20.47
C TYR A 44 -8.41 -1.23 20.32
N LEU A 45 -7.38 -0.38 20.26
CA LEU A 45 -6.00 -0.86 20.17
C LEU A 45 -5.60 -1.67 21.42
N ARG A 46 -6.04 -1.26 22.61
CA ARG A 46 -5.80 -2.00 23.87
C ARG A 46 -6.44 -3.39 23.88
N GLU A 47 -7.58 -3.57 23.23
CA GLU A 47 -8.21 -4.89 23.05
C GLU A 47 -7.34 -5.85 22.24
N GLN A 48 -6.51 -5.32 21.32
CA GLN A 48 -5.63 -6.12 20.48
C GLN A 48 -4.29 -6.48 21.15
N ARG A 49 -3.96 -5.87 22.30
CA ARG A 49 -2.63 -5.93 22.94
C ARG A 49 -2.07 -7.34 23.05
N THR A 50 -2.85 -8.28 23.57
CA THR A 50 -2.36 -9.65 23.85
C THR A 50 -2.02 -10.38 22.55
N TYR A 51 -2.90 -10.31 21.55
CA TYR A 51 -2.68 -10.96 20.26
C TYR A 51 -1.53 -10.29 19.50
N LEU A 52 -1.51 -8.95 19.44
CA LEU A 52 -0.44 -8.19 18.80
C LEU A 52 0.93 -8.55 19.36
N ARG A 53 1.07 -8.57 20.68
CA ARG A 53 2.33 -8.95 21.33
C ARG A 53 2.75 -10.37 20.96
N GLY A 54 1.84 -11.34 21.07
CA GLY A 54 2.13 -12.73 20.73
C GLY A 54 2.52 -12.90 19.26
N LEU A 55 1.84 -12.21 18.34
CA LEU A 55 2.18 -12.23 16.91
C LEU A 55 3.56 -11.61 16.65
N LEU A 56 3.90 -10.49 17.29
CA LEU A 56 5.23 -9.88 17.17
C LEU A 56 6.32 -10.81 17.70
N GLU A 57 6.08 -11.48 18.84
CA GLU A 57 7.02 -12.48 19.39
C GLU A 57 7.21 -13.66 18.44
N GLN A 58 6.13 -14.17 17.85
CA GLN A 58 6.18 -15.22 16.84
C GLN A 58 7.02 -14.79 15.62
N LEU A 59 6.74 -13.63 15.05
CA LEU A 59 7.46 -13.11 13.88
C LEU A 59 8.95 -12.92 14.17
N MET A 60 9.30 -12.32 15.32
CA MET A 60 10.71 -12.18 15.75
C MET A 60 11.38 -13.52 15.95
N SER A 61 10.67 -14.55 16.43
CA SER A 61 11.21 -15.90 16.59
C SER A 61 11.55 -16.58 15.25
N ARG A 62 11.06 -16.08 14.14
CA ARG A 62 11.33 -16.57 12.78
C ARG A 62 12.48 -15.84 12.08
N VAL A 63 13.32 -15.12 12.83
CA VAL A 63 14.52 -14.49 12.29
C VAL A 63 15.74 -15.35 12.62
N ARG A 64 16.55 -15.66 11.62
CA ARG A 64 17.78 -16.47 11.73
C ARG A 64 18.93 -15.77 11.02
N GLY A 65 19.98 -15.41 11.76
CA GLY A 65 21.17 -14.79 11.17
C GLY A 65 20.90 -13.48 10.44
N GLY A 66 19.92 -12.68 10.90
CA GLY A 66 19.52 -11.42 10.25
C GLY A 66 18.68 -11.60 8.98
N ARG A 67 18.15 -12.80 8.76
CA ARG A 67 17.25 -13.12 7.64
C ARG A 67 15.92 -13.61 8.16
N GLU A 68 14.86 -13.31 7.43
CA GLU A 68 13.57 -13.92 7.70
C GLU A 68 13.62 -15.43 7.39
N ALA A 69 12.95 -16.21 8.21
CA ALA A 69 12.77 -17.66 8.06
C ALA A 69 11.31 -18.00 8.41
N LEU A 70 10.39 -17.25 7.79
CA LEU A 70 8.95 -17.40 8.00
C LEU A 70 8.50 -18.76 7.48
N ASP A 71 7.67 -19.41 8.26
CA ASP A 71 6.94 -20.63 7.88
C ASP A 71 5.52 -20.29 7.37
N GLY A 72 4.71 -21.31 7.16
CA GLY A 72 3.41 -21.19 6.53
C GLY A 72 3.51 -21.00 5.01
N TRP A 73 2.44 -20.56 4.39
CA TRP A 73 2.49 -20.25 2.98
C TRP A 73 3.23 -18.92 2.75
N ARG A 74 4.36 -19.03 2.07
CA ARG A 74 5.25 -17.91 1.73
C ARG A 74 4.72 -17.19 0.51
N PHE A 75 3.63 -16.49 0.68
CA PHE A 75 2.96 -15.72 -0.36
C PHE A 75 3.29 -14.24 -0.22
N LEU A 76 3.83 -13.64 -1.26
CA LEU A 76 3.99 -12.19 -1.37
C LEU A 76 2.86 -11.65 -2.27
N ASP A 77 2.88 -12.07 -3.53
CA ASP A 77 1.94 -11.64 -4.56
C ASP A 77 1.91 -12.69 -5.69
N TRP A 78 0.79 -12.80 -6.39
CA TRP A 78 0.65 -13.72 -7.53
C TRP A 78 1.70 -13.48 -8.61
N SER A 79 2.08 -12.23 -8.87
CA SER A 79 3.11 -11.85 -9.82
C SER A 79 4.52 -12.33 -9.45
N THR A 80 4.72 -12.75 -8.20
CA THR A 80 5.99 -13.29 -7.69
C THR A 80 5.99 -14.82 -7.60
N GLU A 81 4.91 -15.48 -8.01
CA GLU A 81 4.85 -16.93 -8.06
C GLU A 81 5.98 -17.51 -8.95
N GLY A 82 6.66 -18.53 -8.44
CA GLY A 82 7.82 -19.14 -9.13
C GLY A 82 9.11 -18.31 -9.07
N LYS A 83 9.15 -17.20 -8.32
CA LYS A 83 10.34 -16.34 -8.13
C LYS A 83 10.75 -16.32 -6.65
N PRO A 84 11.40 -17.37 -6.12
CA PRO A 84 11.68 -17.51 -4.69
C PRO A 84 12.53 -16.36 -4.14
N GLY A 85 13.52 -15.86 -4.88
CA GLY A 85 14.32 -14.71 -4.44
C GLY A 85 13.51 -13.41 -4.31
N ALA A 86 12.54 -13.18 -5.20
CA ALA A 86 11.62 -12.04 -5.09
C ALA A 86 10.71 -12.18 -3.85
N VAL A 87 10.23 -13.40 -3.58
CA VAL A 87 9.44 -13.69 -2.37
C VAL A 87 10.26 -13.45 -1.12
N ASP A 88 11.49 -13.97 -1.04
CA ASP A 88 12.41 -13.77 0.10
C ASP A 88 12.68 -12.28 0.33
N ALA A 89 12.96 -11.52 -0.73
CA ALA A 89 13.23 -10.09 -0.66
C ALA A 89 12.02 -9.29 -0.16
N GLY A 90 10.84 -9.61 -0.69
CA GLY A 90 9.61 -8.95 -0.33
C GLY A 90 9.15 -9.28 1.09
N LEU A 91 9.20 -10.55 1.49
CA LEU A 91 8.82 -10.98 2.84
C LEU A 91 9.76 -10.40 3.91
N GLN A 92 11.07 -10.33 3.64
CA GLN A 92 11.99 -9.68 4.56
C GLN A 92 11.70 -8.19 4.73
N ALA A 93 11.46 -7.48 3.64
CA ALA A 93 11.10 -6.07 3.68
C ALA A 93 9.77 -5.84 4.42
N LEU A 94 8.76 -6.67 4.14
CA LEU A 94 7.47 -6.60 4.81
C LEU A 94 7.59 -6.90 6.31
N LEU A 95 8.46 -7.84 6.70
CA LEU A 95 8.75 -8.13 8.11
C LEU A 95 9.39 -6.93 8.80
N VAL A 96 10.32 -6.23 8.15
CA VAL A 96 10.88 -4.97 8.68
C VAL A 96 9.78 -3.95 8.91
N MET A 97 8.93 -3.68 7.91
CA MET A 97 7.82 -2.72 8.01
C MET A 97 6.84 -3.09 9.13
N SER A 98 6.51 -4.39 9.26
CA SER A 98 5.58 -4.86 10.29
C SER A 98 6.16 -4.75 11.70
N LEU A 99 7.47 -5.01 11.88
CA LEU A 99 8.14 -4.85 13.17
C LEU A 99 8.29 -3.38 13.56
N GLU A 100 8.54 -2.47 12.61
CA GLU A 100 8.55 -1.03 12.86
C GLU A 100 7.16 -0.53 13.27
N ALA A 101 6.11 -0.92 12.54
CA ALA A 101 4.73 -0.64 12.91
C ALA A 101 4.36 -1.23 14.29
N GLY A 102 4.79 -2.47 14.54
CA GLY A 102 4.61 -3.15 15.83
C GLY A 102 5.31 -2.44 16.99
N ALA A 103 6.49 -1.87 16.74
CA ALA A 103 7.20 -1.07 17.73
C ALA A 103 6.44 0.22 18.09
N GLU A 104 5.91 0.93 17.09
CA GLU A 104 5.07 2.12 17.31
C GLU A 104 3.81 1.78 18.11
N LEU A 105 3.10 0.71 17.72
CA LEU A 105 1.92 0.24 18.43
C LEU A 105 2.22 -0.21 19.87
N SER A 106 3.38 -0.86 20.09
CA SER A 106 3.81 -1.30 21.43
C SER A 106 4.08 -0.12 22.36
N VAL A 107 4.69 0.96 21.86
CA VAL A 107 4.86 2.22 22.62
C VAL A 107 3.51 2.79 23.05
N LEU A 108 2.55 2.87 22.12
CA LEU A 108 1.20 3.36 22.40
C LEU A 108 0.47 2.49 23.45
N LEU A 109 0.83 1.22 23.53
CA LEU A 109 0.31 0.25 24.49
C LEU A 109 1.14 0.12 25.76
N GLU A 110 2.13 1.01 25.98
CA GLU A 110 3.00 1.03 27.15
C GLU A 110 3.80 -0.27 27.33
N ASP A 111 4.22 -0.91 26.22
CA ASP A 111 5.07 -2.11 26.17
C ASP A 111 6.43 -1.79 25.52
N GLU A 112 7.25 -1.01 26.23
CA GLU A 112 8.57 -0.58 25.76
C GLU A 112 9.52 -1.75 25.49
N SER A 113 9.37 -2.86 26.23
CA SER A 113 10.20 -4.05 26.05
C SER A 113 9.97 -4.67 24.68
N THR A 114 8.72 -4.87 24.27
CA THR A 114 8.36 -5.38 22.94
C THR A 114 8.77 -4.39 21.86
N ALA A 115 8.54 -3.09 22.08
CA ALA A 115 8.97 -2.04 21.13
C ALA A 115 10.48 -2.07 20.87
N ALA A 116 11.31 -2.17 21.91
CA ALA A 116 12.75 -2.22 21.78
C ALA A 116 13.22 -3.49 21.02
N ARG A 117 12.64 -4.65 21.31
CA ARG A 117 12.92 -5.90 20.61
C ARG A 117 12.56 -5.83 19.13
N CYS A 118 11.40 -5.27 18.79
CA CYS A 118 10.97 -5.07 17.42
C CYS A 118 11.95 -4.19 16.64
N ARG A 119 12.35 -3.03 17.22
CA ARG A 119 13.33 -2.13 16.60
C ARG A 119 14.68 -2.81 16.39
N ALA A 120 15.18 -3.53 17.38
CA ALA A 120 16.46 -4.25 17.28
C ALA A 120 16.42 -5.33 16.19
N THR A 121 15.31 -6.08 16.11
CA THR A 121 15.13 -7.13 15.10
C THR A 121 15.03 -6.53 13.70
N ALA A 122 14.22 -5.46 13.50
CA ALA A 122 14.11 -4.76 12.24
C ALA A 122 15.47 -4.20 11.77
N ALA A 123 16.24 -3.56 12.67
CA ALA A 123 17.58 -3.09 12.38
C ALA A 123 18.54 -4.24 11.99
N GLY A 124 18.38 -5.43 12.60
CA GLY A 124 19.11 -6.64 12.23
C GLY A 124 18.82 -7.09 10.80
N LEU A 125 17.54 -7.14 10.44
CA LEU A 125 17.06 -7.53 9.11
C LEU A 125 17.53 -6.57 8.01
N LYS A 126 17.54 -5.26 8.28
CA LYS A 126 17.98 -4.22 7.32
C LYS A 126 19.46 -4.36 6.91
N ARG A 127 20.30 -5.03 7.70
CA ARG A 127 21.71 -5.28 7.35
C ARG A 127 21.90 -6.33 6.26
N HIS A 128 20.88 -7.14 6.00
CA HIS A 128 20.89 -8.13 4.92
C HIS A 128 19.81 -7.78 3.90
N ILE A 129 20.22 -7.47 2.68
CA ILE A 129 19.31 -7.06 1.59
C ILE A 129 19.27 -8.18 0.56
N PRO A 130 18.20 -9.03 0.56
CA PRO A 130 18.04 -10.05 -0.47
C PRO A 130 17.82 -9.42 -1.85
N ARG A 131 18.19 -10.12 -2.91
CA ARG A 131 17.99 -9.65 -4.28
C ARG A 131 16.53 -9.76 -4.68
N ALA A 132 15.95 -8.66 -5.16
CA ALA A 132 14.56 -8.62 -5.63
C ALA A 132 14.34 -9.29 -7.00
N GLU A 133 15.41 -9.71 -7.70
CA GLU A 133 15.38 -10.43 -8.99
C GLU A 133 14.51 -9.75 -10.06
N GLY A 134 14.53 -8.42 -10.10
CA GLY A 134 13.73 -7.62 -11.03
C GLY A 134 12.25 -7.49 -10.66
N SER A 135 11.81 -8.03 -9.53
CA SER A 135 10.44 -7.84 -9.06
C SER A 135 10.23 -6.40 -8.59
N LYS A 136 9.30 -5.70 -9.23
CA LYS A 136 8.87 -4.36 -8.82
C LYS A 136 8.24 -4.38 -7.42
N GLN A 137 7.46 -5.42 -7.11
CA GLN A 137 6.78 -5.61 -5.82
C GLN A 137 7.80 -5.69 -4.67
N ALA A 138 8.79 -6.56 -4.80
CA ALA A 138 9.84 -6.71 -3.79
C ALA A 138 10.71 -5.46 -3.68
N THR A 139 11.08 -4.84 -4.81
CA THR A 139 11.87 -3.60 -4.85
C THR A 139 11.13 -2.45 -4.16
N ALA A 140 9.83 -2.32 -4.39
CA ALA A 140 9.01 -1.30 -3.74
C ALA A 140 8.97 -1.47 -2.23
N LEU A 141 8.75 -2.70 -1.74
CA LEU A 141 8.77 -2.98 -0.30
C LEU A 141 10.15 -2.70 0.32
N GLN A 142 11.24 -3.05 -0.36
CA GLN A 142 12.60 -2.76 0.12
C GLN A 142 12.85 -1.25 0.25
N ALA A 143 12.35 -0.45 -0.69
CA ALA A 143 12.43 1.01 -0.60
C ALA A 143 11.60 1.56 0.56
N LEU A 144 10.34 1.10 0.70
CA LEU A 144 9.44 1.51 1.78
C LEU A 144 9.94 1.08 3.17
N ALA A 145 10.62 -0.06 3.26
CA ALA A 145 11.27 -0.52 4.48
C ALA A 145 12.59 0.22 4.78
N GLY A 146 13.05 1.15 3.93
CA GLY A 146 14.33 1.83 4.08
C GLY A 146 15.53 0.89 4.00
N MET A 147 15.42 -0.20 3.25
CA MET A 147 16.51 -1.17 3.00
C MET A 147 17.33 -0.80 1.77
N VAL A 148 16.73 -0.13 0.80
CA VAL A 148 17.37 0.38 -0.42
C VAL A 148 17.03 1.86 -0.59
N ASP A 149 17.91 2.59 -1.24
CA ASP A 149 17.66 3.99 -1.57
C ASP A 149 16.47 4.14 -2.52
N ALA A 150 15.59 5.12 -2.24
CA ALA A 150 14.34 5.31 -2.96
C ALA A 150 14.55 5.70 -4.43
N HIS A 151 15.54 6.56 -4.74
CA HIS A 151 15.83 6.96 -6.10
C HIS A 151 16.36 5.80 -6.93
N ARG A 152 17.27 5.00 -6.35
CA ARG A 152 17.78 3.78 -6.98
C ARG A 152 16.68 2.73 -7.20
N ALA A 153 15.77 2.58 -6.24
CA ALA A 153 14.61 1.71 -6.41
C ALA A 153 13.72 2.22 -7.56
N ASN A 154 13.50 3.55 -7.65
CA ASN A 154 12.68 4.14 -8.69
C ASN A 154 13.23 3.93 -10.11
N GLU A 155 14.54 3.83 -10.29
CA GLU A 155 15.15 3.45 -11.58
C GLU A 155 14.62 2.09 -12.05
N ILE A 156 14.51 1.11 -11.14
CA ILE A 156 13.98 -0.24 -11.43
C ILE A 156 12.47 -0.19 -11.62
N LEU A 157 11.75 0.52 -10.76
CA LEU A 157 10.29 0.62 -10.79
C LEU A 157 9.77 1.30 -12.06
N SER A 158 10.57 2.18 -12.66
CA SER A 158 10.22 2.94 -13.86
C SER A 158 10.49 2.20 -15.17
N VAL A 159 11.21 1.08 -15.13
CA VAL A 159 11.49 0.27 -16.33
C VAL A 159 10.16 -0.20 -16.95
N GLN A 160 9.94 0.10 -18.21
CA GLN A 160 8.71 -0.25 -18.96
C GLN A 160 7.39 0.26 -18.29
N GLY A 161 7.45 1.40 -17.61
CA GLY A 161 6.25 2.02 -17.03
C GLY A 161 5.48 1.10 -16.09
N ALA A 162 4.19 0.92 -16.30
CA ALA A 162 3.33 0.07 -15.48
C ALA A 162 3.38 -1.44 -15.83
N ALA A 163 4.17 -1.85 -16.84
CA ALA A 163 4.34 -3.27 -17.10
C ALA A 163 4.94 -4.01 -15.90
N GLY A 164 4.39 -5.16 -15.58
CA GLY A 164 4.76 -5.95 -14.40
C GLY A 164 4.18 -5.44 -13.07
N PHE A 165 3.27 -4.48 -13.10
CA PHE A 165 2.43 -4.16 -11.94
C PHE A 165 1.52 -5.34 -11.62
N SER A 166 1.05 -5.38 -10.39
CA SER A 166 -0.08 -6.18 -9.95
C SER A 166 -1.10 -5.27 -9.26
N THR A 167 -2.32 -5.68 -9.24
CA THR A 167 -3.41 -4.86 -8.70
C THR A 167 -3.24 -4.56 -7.22
N PHE A 168 -2.73 -5.53 -6.44
CA PHE A 168 -2.45 -5.35 -5.02
C PHE A 168 -1.19 -4.50 -4.78
N TYR A 169 -0.04 -4.95 -5.26
CA TYR A 169 1.23 -4.28 -4.99
C TYR A 169 1.46 -3.03 -5.82
N GLY A 170 0.64 -2.78 -6.83
CA GLY A 170 0.65 -1.53 -7.56
C GLY A 170 0.59 -0.30 -6.65
N TYR A 171 -0.22 -0.36 -5.59
CA TYR A 171 -0.24 0.69 -4.56
C TYR A 171 1.13 0.92 -3.91
N TYR A 172 1.82 -0.13 -3.49
CA TYR A 172 3.12 -0.01 -2.84
C TYR A 172 4.22 0.42 -3.81
N ILE A 173 4.11 0.05 -5.09
CA ILE A 173 4.98 0.56 -6.15
C ILE A 173 4.77 2.07 -6.30
N LEU A 174 3.55 2.55 -6.36
CA LEU A 174 3.22 3.98 -6.41
C LEU A 174 3.72 4.72 -5.15
N GLN A 175 3.63 4.13 -3.96
CA GLN A 175 4.17 4.69 -2.72
C GLN A 175 5.70 4.83 -2.78
N ALA A 176 6.40 3.82 -3.29
CA ALA A 176 7.85 3.86 -3.44
C ALA A 176 8.30 4.92 -4.47
N LYS A 177 7.54 5.09 -5.56
CA LYS A 177 7.76 6.18 -6.53
C LYS A 177 7.56 7.55 -5.87
N ALA A 178 6.52 7.73 -5.09
CA ALA A 178 6.28 8.97 -4.34
C ALA A 178 7.39 9.25 -3.30
N LEU A 179 7.92 8.21 -2.65
CA LEU A 179 9.06 8.32 -1.74
C LEU A 179 10.33 8.83 -2.46
N ALA A 180 10.49 8.48 -3.74
CA ALA A 180 11.55 9.00 -4.61
C ALA A 180 11.23 10.37 -5.25
N GLY A 181 10.06 10.96 -4.97
CA GLY A 181 9.61 12.21 -5.58
C GLY A 181 9.08 12.09 -7.02
N ASP A 182 8.94 10.88 -7.54
CA ASP A 182 8.46 10.61 -8.91
C ASP A 182 6.93 10.57 -8.98
N TYR A 183 6.29 11.71 -8.77
CA TYR A 183 4.82 11.85 -8.81
C TYR A 183 4.28 11.78 -10.24
N ASP A 184 4.99 12.33 -11.23
CA ASP A 184 4.58 12.32 -12.63
C ASP A 184 4.59 10.89 -13.18
N GLY A 185 5.65 10.13 -12.94
CA GLY A 185 5.74 8.73 -13.33
C GLY A 185 4.71 7.85 -12.60
N ALA A 186 4.38 8.15 -11.35
CA ALA A 186 3.33 7.45 -10.62
C ALA A 186 1.93 7.73 -11.22
N LEU A 187 1.61 9.00 -11.56
CA LEU A 187 0.36 9.35 -12.23
C LEU A 187 0.25 8.73 -13.62
N ALA A 188 1.34 8.72 -14.40
CA ALA A 188 1.37 8.02 -15.68
C ALA A 188 1.05 6.53 -15.49
N ASN A 189 1.65 5.87 -14.50
CA ASN A 189 1.34 4.46 -14.23
C ASN A 189 -0.11 4.23 -13.79
N ILE A 190 -0.73 5.15 -13.06
CA ILE A 190 -2.17 5.07 -12.72
C ILE A 190 -3.02 5.15 -13.98
N ARG A 191 -2.71 6.10 -14.88
CA ARG A 191 -3.43 6.26 -16.15
C ARG A 191 -3.31 5.02 -17.02
N ASP A 192 -2.11 4.46 -17.13
CA ASP A 192 -1.87 3.27 -17.96
C ASP A 192 -2.54 2.04 -17.35
N TYR A 193 -2.31 1.73 -16.10
CA TYR A 193 -2.71 0.46 -15.50
C TYR A 193 -4.20 0.45 -15.13
N TRP A 194 -4.65 1.36 -14.27
CA TRP A 194 -6.06 1.42 -13.88
C TRP A 194 -6.93 2.09 -14.94
N GLY A 195 -6.37 3.01 -15.72
CA GLY A 195 -7.04 3.52 -16.93
C GLY A 195 -7.30 2.42 -17.95
N GLY A 196 -6.36 1.50 -18.15
CA GLY A 196 -6.56 0.33 -18.98
C GLY A 196 -7.72 -0.57 -18.55
N MET A 197 -7.97 -0.70 -17.23
CA MET A 197 -9.18 -1.38 -16.74
C MET A 197 -10.45 -0.62 -17.17
N LEU A 198 -10.45 0.73 -17.08
CA LEU A 198 -11.58 1.56 -17.52
C LEU A 198 -11.82 1.42 -19.03
N ASP A 199 -10.77 1.35 -19.84
CA ASP A 199 -10.86 1.14 -21.27
C ASP A 199 -11.50 -0.21 -21.62
N LEU A 200 -11.33 -1.21 -20.76
CA LEU A 200 -12.01 -2.50 -20.84
C LEU A 200 -13.38 -2.54 -20.16
N GLY A 201 -13.94 -1.39 -19.78
CA GLY A 201 -15.29 -1.28 -19.24
C GLY A 201 -15.40 -1.48 -17.74
N ALA A 202 -14.30 -1.41 -16.98
CA ALA A 202 -14.33 -1.57 -15.54
C ALA A 202 -15.18 -0.47 -14.86
N THR A 203 -16.08 -0.88 -13.97
CA THR A 203 -16.85 0.00 -13.08
C THR A 203 -16.40 -0.13 -11.62
N SER A 204 -15.48 -1.03 -11.36
CA SER A 204 -14.87 -1.34 -10.05
C SER A 204 -13.43 -1.81 -10.25
N PHE A 205 -12.69 -1.97 -9.17
CA PHE A 205 -11.31 -2.46 -9.19
C PHE A 205 -11.28 -3.98 -9.36
N TRP A 206 -10.53 -4.46 -10.36
CA TRP A 206 -10.42 -5.89 -10.63
C TRP A 206 -9.35 -6.57 -9.78
N GLU A 207 -9.56 -7.84 -9.47
CA GLU A 207 -8.62 -8.67 -8.70
C GLU A 207 -7.28 -8.84 -9.40
N ASP A 208 -7.30 -9.01 -10.72
CA ASP A 208 -6.13 -9.18 -11.58
C ASP A 208 -6.27 -8.36 -12.86
N PHE A 209 -5.14 -7.88 -13.38
CA PHE A 209 -5.06 -7.16 -14.64
C PHE A 209 -3.61 -7.16 -15.15
N ASP A 210 -3.46 -7.28 -16.45
CA ASP A 210 -2.19 -7.11 -17.14
C ASP A 210 -2.38 -6.17 -18.34
N LEU A 211 -1.48 -5.21 -18.54
CA LEU A 211 -1.53 -4.29 -19.67
C LEU A 211 -1.59 -5.01 -21.03
N ALA A 212 -0.99 -6.18 -21.14
CA ALA A 212 -1.05 -7.00 -22.36
C ALA A 212 -2.47 -7.44 -22.75
N TRP A 213 -3.42 -7.40 -21.81
CA TRP A 213 -4.82 -7.71 -22.12
C TRP A 213 -5.44 -6.68 -23.08
N LEU A 214 -4.97 -5.42 -23.04
CA LEU A 214 -5.46 -4.35 -23.92
C LEU A 214 -5.29 -4.67 -25.42
N ASP A 215 -4.34 -5.50 -25.77
CA ASP A 215 -4.11 -5.89 -27.19
C ASP A 215 -5.29 -6.69 -27.75
N ASN A 216 -5.93 -7.53 -26.95
CA ASN A 216 -6.90 -8.49 -27.45
C ASN A 216 -8.17 -8.71 -26.61
N ALA A 217 -8.29 -8.09 -25.42
CA ALA A 217 -9.49 -8.25 -24.62
C ALA A 217 -10.69 -7.51 -25.22
N ALA A 218 -11.87 -8.09 -25.06
CA ALA A 218 -13.14 -7.38 -25.23
C ALA A 218 -13.45 -6.58 -23.98
N ARG A 219 -14.26 -5.53 -24.13
CA ARG A 219 -14.84 -4.82 -22.98
C ARG A 219 -15.83 -5.74 -22.24
N ILE A 220 -15.89 -5.59 -20.92
CA ILE A 220 -16.78 -6.39 -20.08
C ILE A 220 -18.27 -5.99 -20.19
N ASP A 221 -18.56 -4.83 -20.75
CA ASP A 221 -19.91 -4.24 -20.88
C ASP A 221 -20.49 -4.40 -22.28
N GLU A 222 -19.86 -5.21 -23.15
CA GLU A 222 -20.32 -5.50 -24.50
C GLU A 222 -20.28 -7.00 -24.84
N LEU A 223 -20.96 -7.41 -25.89
CA LEU A 223 -20.82 -8.76 -26.45
C LEU A 223 -19.41 -8.92 -27.03
N VAL A 224 -18.78 -10.04 -26.76
CA VAL A 224 -17.40 -10.30 -27.22
C VAL A 224 -17.34 -10.28 -28.76
N PRO A 225 -16.64 -9.32 -29.38
CA PRO A 225 -16.49 -9.28 -30.84
C PRO A 225 -15.67 -10.45 -31.36
N ALA A 226 -15.88 -10.80 -32.64
CA ALA A 226 -15.08 -11.85 -33.27
C ALA A 226 -13.58 -11.54 -33.22
N GLY A 227 -12.77 -12.49 -32.76
CA GLY A 227 -11.32 -12.35 -32.62
C GLY A 227 -10.85 -11.69 -31.32
N LYS A 228 -11.76 -11.22 -30.48
CA LYS A 228 -11.44 -10.73 -29.12
C LYS A 228 -11.58 -11.82 -28.07
N VAL A 229 -10.95 -11.62 -26.93
CA VAL A 229 -10.96 -12.55 -25.79
C VAL A 229 -11.85 -12.00 -24.70
N ASP A 230 -12.70 -12.85 -24.15
CA ASP A 230 -13.52 -12.52 -22.98
C ASP A 230 -12.65 -12.47 -21.71
N VAL A 231 -12.64 -11.33 -21.03
CA VAL A 231 -11.91 -11.15 -19.76
C VAL A 231 -12.33 -12.18 -18.72
N HIS A 232 -13.65 -12.46 -18.62
CA HIS A 232 -14.17 -13.43 -17.67
C HIS A 232 -13.81 -14.89 -17.98
N ALA A 233 -13.80 -15.25 -19.26
CA ALA A 233 -13.59 -16.64 -19.66
C ALA A 233 -12.10 -17.03 -19.72
N SER A 234 -11.20 -16.09 -20.03
CA SER A 234 -9.85 -16.42 -20.46
C SER A 234 -8.74 -15.73 -19.69
N TYR A 235 -9.00 -14.58 -19.08
CA TYR A 235 -8.03 -13.85 -18.28
C TYR A 235 -8.16 -14.16 -16.78
N GLY A 236 -7.20 -13.78 -16.00
CA GLY A 236 -7.03 -14.21 -14.62
C GLY A 236 -5.83 -15.16 -14.56
N ARG A 237 -4.65 -14.61 -14.79
CA ARG A 237 -3.45 -15.42 -15.02
C ARG A 237 -2.98 -16.15 -13.78
N HIS A 238 -3.04 -15.50 -12.64
CA HIS A 238 -2.39 -15.97 -11.41
C HIS A 238 -3.37 -16.50 -10.39
N VAL A 239 -4.58 -15.93 -10.32
CA VAL A 239 -5.54 -16.23 -9.25
C VAL A 239 -6.59 -17.24 -9.71
N TYR A 240 -7.52 -16.79 -10.49
CA TYR A 240 -8.66 -17.61 -10.92
C TYR A 240 -8.99 -17.30 -12.37
N LYS A 241 -9.27 -18.34 -13.11
CA LYS A 241 -9.73 -18.20 -14.51
C LYS A 241 -11.24 -18.09 -14.56
N GLY A 242 -11.72 -17.37 -15.54
CA GLY A 242 -13.13 -17.25 -15.84
C GLY A 242 -13.90 -16.51 -14.76
N LEU A 243 -15.11 -16.94 -14.50
CA LEU A 243 -16.05 -16.31 -13.58
C LEU A 243 -15.60 -16.28 -12.11
N ARG A 244 -14.50 -16.92 -11.77
CA ARG A 244 -13.92 -16.88 -10.42
C ARG A 244 -13.03 -15.66 -10.18
N MET A 245 -12.58 -14.97 -11.22
CA MET A 245 -11.87 -13.69 -11.09
C MET A 245 -12.85 -12.63 -10.62
N SER A 246 -12.54 -11.95 -9.53
CA SER A 246 -13.38 -10.88 -9.02
C SER A 246 -13.18 -9.60 -9.81
N LEU A 247 -14.25 -9.02 -10.31
CA LEU A 247 -14.27 -7.69 -10.92
C LEU A 247 -14.61 -6.57 -9.92
N ALA A 248 -14.68 -6.89 -8.61
CA ALA A 248 -14.89 -5.96 -7.51
C ALA A 248 -14.02 -6.36 -6.31
N HIS A 249 -12.71 -6.12 -6.41
CA HIS A 249 -11.73 -6.60 -5.43
C HIS A 249 -11.01 -5.44 -4.74
N GLY A 250 -11.19 -5.33 -3.42
CA GLY A 250 -10.71 -4.21 -2.62
C GLY A 250 -9.19 -4.01 -2.63
N TRP A 251 -8.39 -5.05 -2.81
CA TRP A 251 -6.94 -4.93 -2.81
C TRP A 251 -6.38 -4.10 -3.99
N ALA A 252 -7.17 -3.92 -5.05
CA ALA A 252 -6.79 -3.14 -6.21
C ALA A 252 -7.13 -1.64 -6.12
N SER A 253 -7.78 -1.21 -5.03
CA SER A 253 -8.29 0.17 -4.84
C SER A 253 -7.22 1.18 -4.43
N GLY A 254 -5.97 0.79 -4.40
CA GLY A 254 -4.83 1.60 -3.98
C GLY A 254 -4.71 3.00 -4.60
N PRO A 255 -5.01 3.21 -5.90
CA PRO A 255 -4.93 4.54 -6.51
C PRO A 255 -5.76 5.61 -5.80
N THR A 256 -6.93 5.26 -5.28
CA THR A 256 -7.79 6.21 -4.54
C THR A 256 -7.09 6.76 -3.30
N ALA A 257 -6.44 5.91 -2.53
CA ALA A 257 -5.67 6.32 -1.36
C ALA A 257 -4.41 7.10 -1.78
N TRP A 258 -3.72 6.65 -2.83
CA TRP A 258 -2.52 7.30 -3.33
C TRP A 258 -2.80 8.73 -3.83
N LEU A 259 -3.87 8.93 -4.60
CA LEU A 259 -4.31 10.25 -5.07
C LEU A 259 -4.61 11.19 -3.90
N THR A 260 -5.26 10.68 -2.86
CA THR A 260 -5.52 11.45 -1.64
C THR A 260 -4.23 11.85 -0.93
N GLN A 261 -3.29 10.92 -0.80
CA GLN A 261 -2.04 11.16 -0.07
C GLN A 261 -1.04 12.03 -0.85
N HIS A 262 -0.94 11.87 -2.16
CA HIS A 262 0.16 12.42 -2.95
C HIS A 262 -0.25 13.48 -3.97
N VAL A 263 -1.54 13.58 -4.32
CA VAL A 263 -2.05 14.60 -5.24
C VAL A 263 -2.88 15.62 -4.47
N LEU A 264 -3.87 15.18 -3.70
CA LEU A 264 -4.58 16.05 -2.75
C LEU A 264 -3.68 16.43 -1.56
N ARG A 265 -2.62 15.66 -1.33
CA ARG A 265 -1.54 15.92 -0.34
C ARG A 265 -2.01 15.97 1.09
N VAL A 266 -2.81 15.01 1.48
CA VAL A 266 -3.31 14.85 2.85
C VAL A 266 -2.39 13.92 3.63
N HIS A 267 -1.68 14.44 4.62
CA HIS A 267 -0.83 13.69 5.53
C HIS A 267 -1.34 13.83 6.96
N VAL A 268 -1.83 12.76 7.52
CA VAL A 268 -2.25 12.71 8.93
C VAL A 268 -0.99 12.67 9.80
N LEU A 269 -0.82 13.64 10.69
CA LEU A 269 0.34 13.75 11.58
C LEU A 269 0.08 13.25 12.99
N GLU A 270 -1.17 13.34 13.46
CA GLU A 270 -1.54 12.92 14.81
C GLU A 270 -2.73 11.95 14.78
N PRO A 271 -2.77 10.99 15.70
CA PRO A 271 -3.86 10.01 15.78
C PRO A 271 -5.24 10.66 15.84
N GLY A 272 -6.19 10.07 15.10
CA GLY A 272 -7.54 10.59 14.95
C GLY A 272 -7.66 11.72 13.94
N ALA A 273 -6.65 11.92 13.10
CA ALA A 273 -6.59 12.98 12.09
C ALA A 273 -6.79 14.40 12.71
N ARG A 274 -6.31 14.61 13.93
CA ARG A 274 -6.40 15.90 14.63
C ARG A 274 -5.49 16.96 14.04
N VAL A 275 -4.39 16.54 13.47
CA VAL A 275 -3.44 17.42 12.76
C VAL A 275 -3.19 16.82 11.39
N ILE A 276 -3.46 17.60 10.37
CA ILE A 276 -3.28 17.23 8.98
C ILE A 276 -2.34 18.22 8.33
N ARG A 277 -1.28 17.73 7.69
CA ARG A 277 -0.40 18.55 6.85
C ARG A 277 -0.88 18.45 5.40
N ILE A 278 -0.94 19.60 4.74
CA ILE A 278 -1.30 19.72 3.33
C ILE A 278 -0.16 20.46 2.60
N GLU A 279 0.42 19.79 1.62
CA GLU A 279 1.57 20.28 0.83
C GLU A 279 1.25 20.09 -0.65
N PRO A 280 0.58 21.03 -1.32
CA PRO A 280 0.06 20.82 -2.67
C PRO A 280 1.15 20.45 -3.66
N ASN A 281 0.94 19.35 -4.39
CA ASN A 281 1.73 18.91 -5.52
C ASN A 281 0.79 18.41 -6.61
N LEU A 282 0.59 19.18 -7.66
CA LEU A 282 -0.36 18.86 -8.70
C LEU A 282 0.24 18.02 -9.83
N ALA A 283 1.55 17.72 -9.77
CA ALA A 283 2.25 17.07 -10.88
C ALA A 283 1.91 17.79 -12.21
N ASP A 284 1.37 17.10 -13.21
CA ASP A 284 0.93 17.68 -14.49
C ASP A 284 -0.51 18.22 -14.49
N LEU A 285 -1.22 18.17 -13.34
CA LEU A 285 -2.61 18.60 -13.25
C LEU A 285 -2.75 20.12 -13.08
N SER A 286 -3.78 20.70 -13.66
CA SER A 286 -4.11 22.12 -13.49
C SER A 286 -4.91 22.41 -12.21
N PHE A 287 -5.67 21.44 -11.73
CA PHE A 287 -6.37 21.52 -10.45
C PHE A 287 -6.60 20.14 -9.84
N VAL A 288 -6.82 20.14 -8.54
CA VAL A 288 -7.26 18.98 -7.77
C VAL A 288 -8.28 19.43 -6.74
N GLU A 289 -9.36 18.71 -6.62
CA GLU A 289 -10.42 18.98 -5.64
C GLU A 289 -10.90 17.67 -5.03
N GLY A 290 -11.10 17.64 -3.72
CA GLY A 290 -11.58 16.46 -3.04
C GLY A 290 -11.90 16.69 -1.58
N THR A 291 -12.37 15.62 -0.94
CA THR A 291 -12.72 15.61 0.49
C THR A 291 -11.96 14.52 1.21
N PHE A 292 -11.61 14.79 2.47
CA PHE A 292 -10.97 13.81 3.34
C PHE A 292 -11.79 13.64 4.63
N PRO A 293 -12.38 12.45 4.86
CA PRO A 293 -13.20 12.19 6.05
C PRO A 293 -12.30 11.96 7.28
N THR A 294 -12.63 12.64 8.37
CA THR A 294 -12.00 12.46 9.68
C THR A 294 -13.02 12.06 10.73
N PRO A 295 -12.63 11.61 11.92
CA PRO A 295 -13.56 11.41 13.03
C PRO A 295 -14.29 12.68 13.47
N HIS A 296 -13.77 13.86 13.11
CA HIS A 296 -14.30 15.17 13.50
C HIS A 296 -15.20 15.81 12.43
N GLY A 297 -15.29 15.20 11.25
CA GLY A 297 -16.01 15.73 10.08
C GLY A 297 -15.15 15.68 8.82
N VAL A 298 -15.60 16.32 7.77
CA VAL A 298 -14.97 16.29 6.46
C VAL A 298 -14.07 17.51 6.27
N VAL A 299 -12.85 17.28 5.81
CA VAL A 299 -11.95 18.32 5.31
C VAL A 299 -12.16 18.45 3.81
N GLU A 300 -12.50 19.68 3.35
CA GLU A 300 -12.61 20.01 1.92
C GLU A 300 -11.33 20.66 1.44
N ILE A 301 -10.80 20.23 0.30
CA ILE A 301 -9.52 20.68 -0.21
C ILE A 301 -9.64 20.96 -1.70
N LYS A 302 -9.11 22.10 -2.12
CA LYS A 302 -8.96 22.46 -3.52
C LYS A 302 -7.61 23.11 -3.77
N HIS A 303 -6.91 22.63 -4.77
CA HIS A 303 -5.68 23.22 -5.29
C HIS A 303 -5.88 23.60 -6.75
N THR A 304 -5.39 24.77 -7.15
CA THR A 304 -5.43 25.22 -8.54
C THR A 304 -4.09 25.79 -8.93
N ARG A 305 -3.66 25.52 -10.16
CA ARG A 305 -2.45 26.10 -10.75
C ARG A 305 -2.85 27.16 -11.77
N ASP A 306 -2.33 28.37 -11.61
CA ASP A 306 -2.53 29.43 -12.59
C ASP A 306 -1.62 29.24 -13.83
N PRO A 307 -1.83 30.01 -14.91
CA PRO A 307 -0.98 29.94 -16.10
C PRO A 307 0.50 30.25 -15.85
N GLY A 308 0.83 30.97 -14.76
CA GLY A 308 2.20 31.26 -14.33
C GLY A 308 2.84 30.13 -13.49
N GLY A 309 2.11 29.03 -13.26
CA GLY A 309 2.56 27.86 -12.50
C GLY A 309 2.40 27.97 -10.97
N LYS A 310 1.89 29.09 -10.46
CA LYS A 310 1.65 29.28 -9.03
C LYS A 310 0.46 28.46 -8.56
N ILE A 311 0.65 27.69 -7.48
CA ILE A 311 -0.41 26.89 -6.87
C ILE A 311 -1.08 27.71 -5.77
N SER A 312 -2.41 27.75 -5.79
CA SER A 312 -3.27 28.30 -4.75
C SER A 312 -4.10 27.20 -4.12
N SER A 313 -4.27 27.24 -2.81
CA SER A 313 -4.99 26.23 -2.04
C SER A 313 -6.12 26.84 -1.22
N THR A 314 -7.27 26.21 -1.25
CA THR A 314 -8.38 26.48 -0.33
C THR A 314 -8.63 25.22 0.48
N VAL A 315 -8.64 25.33 1.81
CA VAL A 315 -8.87 24.22 2.72
C VAL A 315 -9.93 24.65 3.73
N LYS A 316 -10.98 23.83 3.89
CA LYS A 316 -11.96 23.99 4.95
C LYS A 316 -11.89 22.75 5.83
N ALA A 317 -11.65 22.94 7.11
CA ALA A 317 -11.57 21.86 8.09
C ALA A 317 -12.67 22.01 9.15
N PRO A 318 -13.21 20.91 9.68
CA PRO A 318 -14.14 20.95 10.79
C PRO A 318 -13.42 21.32 12.09
N ASP A 319 -14.19 21.74 13.11
CA ASP A 319 -13.68 21.93 14.47
C ASP A 319 -12.99 20.65 14.97
N GLY A 320 -11.83 20.83 15.63
CA GLY A 320 -11.04 19.71 16.14
C GLY A 320 -10.00 19.15 15.15
N VAL A 321 -9.93 19.67 13.93
CA VAL A 321 -8.87 19.37 12.95
C VAL A 321 -8.02 20.61 12.71
N ARG A 322 -6.74 20.53 13.03
CA ARG A 322 -5.75 21.57 12.75
C ARG A 322 -5.04 21.29 11.42
N ILE A 323 -5.08 22.26 10.52
CA ILE A 323 -4.36 22.18 9.25
C ILE A 323 -2.99 22.86 9.40
N VAL A 324 -1.95 22.17 8.93
CA VAL A 324 -0.60 22.69 8.79
C VAL A 324 -0.31 22.74 7.29
N MET A 325 -0.15 23.96 6.76
CA MET A 325 0.28 24.12 5.38
C MET A 325 1.80 23.91 5.32
N GLY A 326 2.24 22.96 4.48
CA GLY A 326 3.66 22.79 4.19
C GLY A 326 4.17 23.88 3.24
N GLU A 327 5.47 24.13 3.25
CA GLU A 327 6.10 25.01 2.25
C GLU A 327 5.96 24.37 0.87
N GLN A 328 5.60 25.18 -0.14
CA GLN A 328 5.58 24.71 -1.53
C GLN A 328 7.00 24.26 -1.90
N ALA A 329 7.15 23.01 -2.31
CA ALA A 329 8.40 22.57 -2.90
C ALA A 329 8.69 23.48 -4.12
N ARG A 330 9.76 24.29 -4.03
CA ARG A 330 10.23 25.06 -5.19
C ARG A 330 10.72 24.03 -6.21
N SER A 331 10.01 23.94 -7.34
CA SER A 331 10.50 23.21 -8.52
C SER A 331 11.83 23.84 -8.94
N HIS A 332 12.91 23.10 -8.80
CA HIS A 332 14.20 23.41 -9.41
C HIS A 332 14.28 22.83 -10.80
#